data_7f387fc1b65f8dd93a9291311e25667b
#
_entry.id   7f387fc1b65f8dd93a9291311e25667b
#
_cell.length_a   1.000
_cell.length_b   1.000
_cell.length_c   1.000
_cell.angle_alpha   90.00
_cell.angle_beta   90.00
_cell.angle_gamma   90.00
#
_symmetry.space_group_name_H-M   'P 1'
#
loop_
_entity.id
_entity.type
_entity.pdbx_description
1 polymer ?
#
loop_
_entity_poly.entity_id
_entity_poly.type
_entity_poly.pdbx_seq_one_letter_code
_entity_poly.pdbx_strand_id
1 'polypeptide(L)'
;MFRQLLRLLPALVFICLAAFPLSGPRQAAAEGQKAQAPQKTHFAYPGDRVVLKQIHRYRTRTWRWERLMGVRRTPASRLVETDPSPKFKLWVRNLWKQRAVRAKRKATRPPHRSGWLCIHRFEGAWTDPDAPYYGGLQMDVGFQRTYGRELLQRKGTANHWTPLEQMWVAERAHRSGRGYYPWPNTARYCGLI
;
A
#
# COMPACT_ATOMS: atom_id res chain seq x y z
N MET A 1 -28.06 -9.77 37.55
CA MET A 1 -27.65 -10.59 38.71
C MET A 1 -26.24 -11.05 38.55
N PHE A 2 -25.36 -10.70 39.55
CA PHE A 2 -24.08 -11.32 39.90
C PHE A 2 -22.92 -11.18 38.91
N ARG A 3 -21.71 -10.82 39.29
CA ARG A 3 -21.04 -10.25 40.50
C ARG A 3 -19.65 -9.79 40.02
N GLN A 4 -19.25 -8.60 40.40
CA GLN A 4 -17.87 -8.14 40.39
C GLN A 4 -16.98 -9.01 41.29
N LEU A 5 -15.74 -9.19 40.86
CA LEU A 5 -14.64 -9.57 41.78
C LEU A 5 -13.40 -8.74 41.47
N LEU A 6 -13.26 -7.74 42.28
CA LEU A 6 -12.10 -6.90 42.53
C LEU A 6 -11.03 -7.73 43.24
N ARG A 7 -9.80 -7.84 42.73
CA ARG A 7 -8.65 -8.35 43.50
C ARG A 7 -7.55 -7.28 43.55
N LEU A 8 -7.48 -6.69 44.72
CA LEU A 8 -6.37 -5.88 45.24
C LEU A 8 -5.20 -6.81 45.62
N LEU A 9 -3.97 -6.45 45.25
CA LEU A 9 -2.73 -7.02 45.80
C LEU A 9 -1.85 -5.89 46.32
N PRO A 10 -1.24 -6.07 47.51
CA PRO A 10 -0.54 -5.00 48.19
C PRO A 10 0.93 -4.85 47.74
N ALA A 11 1.40 -3.62 47.83
CA ALA A 11 2.78 -3.21 47.65
C ALA A 11 3.67 -3.69 48.79
N LEU A 12 4.74 -4.36 48.46
CA LEU A 12 5.86 -4.64 49.38
C LEU A 12 6.97 -3.62 49.13
N VAL A 13 7.14 -2.76 50.12
CA VAL A 13 8.25 -1.80 50.19
C VAL A 13 9.44 -2.52 50.83
N PHE A 14 10.52 -2.71 50.05
CA PHE A 14 11.82 -3.13 50.62
C PHE A 14 12.70 -1.89 50.81
N ILE A 15 12.91 -1.51 52.07
CA ILE A 15 13.90 -0.55 52.49
C ILE A 15 15.22 -1.27 52.68
N CYS A 16 16.20 -1.03 51.81
CA CYS A 16 17.60 -1.42 52.01
C CYS A 16 18.38 -0.23 52.50
N LEU A 17 18.66 -0.20 53.80
CA LEU A 17 19.69 0.64 54.39
C LEU A 17 21.07 0.04 54.08
N ALA A 18 21.90 0.74 53.31
CA ALA A 18 23.29 0.42 53.12
C ALA A 18 24.15 1.65 53.48
N ALA A 19 25.07 1.42 54.38
CA ALA A 19 25.97 2.36 55.01
C ALA A 19 26.95 2.99 54.02
N PHE A 20 27.18 4.32 54.16
CA PHE A 20 28.25 5.06 53.50
C PHE A 20 29.58 4.95 54.22
N PRO A 21 30.69 4.69 53.51
CA PRO A 21 32.01 5.07 54.03
C PRO A 21 32.40 6.47 53.54
N LEU A 22 32.72 7.33 54.45
CA LEU A 22 33.36 8.62 54.27
C LEU A 22 34.78 8.41 53.74
N SER A 23 35.09 8.84 52.54
CA SER A 23 36.43 8.98 52.01
C SER A 23 36.55 10.31 51.28
N GLY A 24 37.55 11.07 51.64
CA GLY A 24 37.77 12.47 51.40
C GLY A 24 37.94 12.98 49.95
N PRO A 25 38.18 14.28 49.74
CA PRO A 25 38.04 14.95 48.46
C PRO A 25 39.26 14.69 47.56
N ARG A 26 39.06 13.96 46.48
CA ARG A 26 39.95 14.01 45.33
C ARG A 26 39.40 15.03 44.33
N GLN A 27 40.02 16.20 44.31
CA GLN A 27 39.89 17.14 43.18
C GLN A 27 40.51 16.48 41.94
N ALA A 28 39.67 15.97 41.06
CA ALA A 28 40.01 15.63 39.68
C ALA A 28 39.60 16.83 38.82
N ALA A 29 40.58 17.43 38.18
CA ALA A 29 40.40 18.50 37.22
C ALA A 29 39.40 18.05 36.13
N ALA A 30 38.24 18.69 36.07
CA ALA A 30 37.31 18.52 34.98
C ALA A 30 37.85 19.29 33.77
N GLU A 31 38.60 18.61 32.92
CA GLU A 31 38.81 19.08 31.55
C GLU A 31 37.45 19.18 30.89
N GLY A 32 37.06 20.41 30.60
CA GLY A 32 35.80 20.71 29.94
C GLY A 32 35.73 20.10 28.53
N GLN A 33 35.14 18.91 28.43
CA GLN A 33 34.63 18.44 27.17
C GLN A 33 33.53 19.41 26.73
N LYS A 34 33.89 20.37 25.86
CA LYS A 34 32.90 21.15 25.10
C LYS A 34 32.03 20.17 24.37
N ALA A 35 30.80 20.02 24.86
CA ALA A 35 29.76 19.26 24.16
C ALA A 35 29.66 19.81 22.72
N GLN A 36 30.14 19.08 21.76
CA GLN A 36 29.95 19.39 20.36
C GLN A 36 28.44 19.42 20.11
N ALA A 37 27.93 20.61 19.81
CA ALA A 37 26.56 20.77 19.37
C ALA A 37 26.30 19.79 18.20
N PRO A 38 25.13 19.10 18.17
CA PRO A 38 24.86 18.14 17.14
C PRO A 38 25.00 18.81 15.77
N GLN A 39 25.94 18.35 14.96
CA GLN A 39 26.12 18.83 13.60
C GLN A 39 24.80 18.58 12.86
N LYS A 40 24.08 19.68 12.57
CA LYS A 40 22.93 19.62 11.67
C LYS A 40 23.46 19.15 10.33
N THR A 41 23.22 17.87 10.01
CA THR A 41 23.47 17.35 8.68
C THR A 41 22.66 18.18 7.70
N HIS A 42 23.32 19.09 7.00
CA HIS A 42 22.73 19.87 5.92
C HIS A 42 22.41 18.93 4.78
N PHE A 43 21.19 18.39 4.77
CA PHE A 43 20.69 17.74 3.56
C PHE A 43 20.60 18.80 2.47
N ALA A 44 21.50 18.71 1.49
CA ALA A 44 21.47 19.58 0.34
C ALA A 44 20.10 19.45 -0.35
N TYR A 45 19.41 20.57 -0.57
CA TYR A 45 18.14 20.59 -1.28
C TYR A 45 18.38 20.25 -2.76
N PRO A 46 17.79 19.17 -3.28
CA PRO A 46 17.91 18.85 -4.70
C PRO A 46 17.08 19.85 -5.50
N GLY A 47 17.62 20.80 -6.15
CA GLY A 47 16.91 21.90 -6.81
C GLY A 47 15.47 21.66 -7.25
N ASP A 48 14.65 22.68 -7.32
CA ASP A 48 13.20 22.63 -7.54
C ASP A 48 12.77 21.73 -8.72
N ARG A 49 13.46 21.84 -9.84
CA ARG A 49 13.17 21.04 -11.04
C ARG A 49 13.24 19.54 -10.78
N VAL A 50 14.23 19.11 -9.99
CA VAL A 50 14.40 17.69 -9.65
C VAL A 50 13.27 17.20 -8.75
N VAL A 51 12.91 18.00 -7.72
CA VAL A 51 11.84 17.67 -6.78
C VAL A 51 10.49 17.61 -7.50
N LEU A 52 10.17 18.57 -8.35
CA LEU A 52 8.93 18.58 -9.14
C LEU A 52 8.85 17.37 -10.09
N LYS A 53 9.95 17.00 -10.73
CA LYS A 53 10.02 15.79 -11.57
C LYS A 53 9.76 14.51 -10.74
N GLN A 54 10.29 14.45 -9.51
CA GLN A 54 10.03 13.33 -8.60
C GLN A 54 8.55 13.28 -8.17
N ILE A 55 7.93 14.41 -7.83
CA ILE A 55 6.51 14.52 -7.48
C ILE A 55 5.67 14.00 -8.65
N HIS A 56 5.92 14.48 -9.86
CA HIS A 56 5.21 14.04 -11.06
C HIS A 56 5.34 12.51 -11.27
N ARG A 57 6.54 11.96 -11.13
CA ARG A 57 6.79 10.52 -11.25
C ARG A 57 6.01 9.69 -10.22
N TYR A 58 5.99 10.11 -8.95
CA TYR A 58 5.23 9.39 -7.90
C TYR A 58 3.72 9.55 -8.08
N ARG A 59 3.24 10.72 -8.51
CA ARG A 59 1.84 10.99 -8.86
C ARG A 59 1.37 10.05 -9.96
N THR A 60 2.10 9.97 -11.06
CA THR A 60 1.80 9.07 -12.19
C THR A 60 1.79 7.60 -11.78
N ARG A 61 2.74 7.19 -10.94
CA ARG A 61 2.76 5.82 -10.41
C ARG A 61 1.54 5.51 -9.53
N THR A 62 1.15 6.44 -8.66
CA THR A 62 -0.05 6.30 -7.83
C THR A 62 -1.28 6.11 -8.71
N TRP A 63 -1.49 7.00 -9.66
CA TRP A 63 -2.63 6.97 -10.56
C TRP A 63 -2.68 5.75 -11.47
N ARG A 64 -1.54 5.21 -11.87
CA ARG A 64 -1.47 3.94 -12.61
C ARG A 64 -2.03 2.78 -11.78
N TRP A 65 -1.67 2.71 -10.51
CA TRP A 65 -2.17 1.65 -9.63
C TRP A 65 -3.64 1.84 -9.28
N GLU A 66 -4.08 3.06 -9.04
CA GLU A 66 -5.50 3.39 -8.81
C GLU A 66 -6.36 3.03 -10.02
N ARG A 67 -5.89 3.31 -11.22
CA ARG A 67 -6.55 2.93 -12.47
C ARG A 67 -6.67 1.41 -12.58
N LEU A 68 -5.59 0.67 -12.31
CA LEU A 68 -5.62 -0.80 -12.32
C LEU A 68 -6.68 -1.34 -11.37
N MET A 69 -6.76 -0.81 -10.16
CA MET A 69 -7.77 -1.18 -9.16
C MET A 69 -9.19 -0.72 -9.50
N GLY A 70 -9.38 0.14 -10.49
CA GLY A 70 -10.66 0.75 -10.81
C GLY A 70 -11.21 1.61 -9.67
N VAL A 71 -10.34 2.33 -8.95
CA VAL A 71 -10.73 3.25 -7.88
C VAL A 71 -10.56 4.70 -8.30
N ARG A 72 -11.27 5.60 -7.60
CA ARG A 72 -11.17 7.05 -7.85
C ARG A 72 -9.72 7.51 -7.74
N ARG A 73 -9.30 8.32 -8.71
CA ARG A 73 -7.98 8.94 -8.75
C ARG A 73 -7.77 9.89 -7.57
N THR A 74 -6.65 9.73 -6.86
CA THR A 74 -6.25 10.68 -5.81
C THR A 74 -6.10 12.08 -6.41
N PRO A 75 -6.78 13.10 -5.85
CA PRO A 75 -6.65 14.48 -6.30
C PRO A 75 -5.21 14.99 -6.17
N ALA A 76 -4.81 15.86 -7.10
CA ALA A 76 -3.54 16.58 -7.05
C ALA A 76 -3.77 18.08 -7.15
N SER A 77 -3.11 18.85 -6.31
CA SER A 77 -3.04 20.29 -6.40
C SER A 77 -1.88 20.73 -7.30
N ARG A 78 -2.05 21.82 -8.01
CA ARG A 78 -0.99 22.52 -8.76
C ARG A 78 -0.19 23.48 -7.87
N LEU A 79 -0.64 23.78 -6.66
CA LEU A 79 0.02 24.72 -5.75
C LEU A 79 1.53 24.42 -5.54
N VAL A 80 1.92 23.15 -5.63
CA VAL A 80 3.33 22.76 -5.51
C VAL A 80 4.22 23.32 -6.62
N GLU A 81 3.65 23.65 -7.76
CA GLU A 81 4.39 24.16 -8.92
C GLU A 81 4.70 25.65 -8.77
N THR A 82 3.84 26.39 -8.04
CA THR A 82 3.94 27.84 -7.83
C THR A 82 4.48 28.24 -6.45
N ASP A 83 4.42 27.34 -5.46
CA ASP A 83 4.89 27.61 -4.12
C ASP A 83 6.43 27.74 -4.07
N PRO A 84 6.98 28.82 -3.52
CA PRO A 84 8.44 29.05 -3.46
C PRO A 84 9.14 28.19 -2.40
N SER A 85 8.41 27.59 -1.46
CA SER A 85 8.99 26.89 -0.29
C SER A 85 9.62 25.54 -0.64
N PRO A 86 10.93 25.37 -0.52
CA PRO A 86 11.60 24.08 -0.68
C PRO A 86 11.10 23.02 0.29
N LYS A 87 10.80 23.40 1.52
CA LYS A 87 10.27 22.48 2.56
C LYS A 87 8.92 21.92 2.16
N PHE A 88 8.02 22.76 1.63
CA PHE A 88 6.72 22.34 1.15
C PHE A 88 6.85 21.37 -0.04
N LYS A 89 7.69 21.67 -1.03
CA LYS A 89 7.94 20.79 -2.17
C LYS A 89 8.47 19.42 -1.74
N LEU A 90 9.42 19.38 -0.80
CA LEU A 90 9.94 18.14 -0.24
C LEU A 90 8.86 17.34 0.51
N TRP A 91 8.01 18.01 1.27
CA TRP A 91 6.87 17.37 1.95
C TRP A 91 5.90 16.75 0.93
N VAL A 92 5.50 17.50 -0.11
CA VAL A 92 4.63 16.99 -1.18
C VAL A 92 5.25 15.80 -1.89
N ARG A 93 6.57 15.84 -2.19
CA ARG A 93 7.30 14.71 -2.77
C ARG A 93 7.18 13.46 -1.90
N ASN A 94 7.43 13.60 -0.60
CA ASN A 94 7.37 12.48 0.35
C ASN A 94 5.95 11.94 0.48
N LEU A 95 4.94 12.80 0.51
CA LEU A 95 3.53 12.41 0.50
C LEU A 95 3.20 11.55 -0.73
N TRP A 96 3.57 11.99 -1.93
CA TRP A 96 3.32 11.22 -3.15
C TRP A 96 4.15 9.94 -3.22
N LYS A 97 5.39 9.93 -2.72
CA LYS A 97 6.19 8.72 -2.58
C LYS A 97 5.46 7.66 -1.73
N GLN A 98 4.95 8.06 -0.56
CA GLN A 98 4.20 7.17 0.31
C GLN A 98 2.89 6.68 -0.33
N ARG A 99 2.16 7.57 -1.03
CA ARG A 99 0.94 7.21 -1.78
C ARG A 99 1.25 6.17 -2.85
N ALA A 100 2.31 6.34 -3.62
CA ALA A 100 2.73 5.40 -4.65
C ALA A 100 3.07 4.01 -4.08
N VAL A 101 3.76 3.95 -2.95
CA VAL A 101 4.07 2.69 -2.25
C VAL A 101 2.80 2.01 -1.76
N ARG A 102 1.90 2.75 -1.11
CA ARG A 102 0.61 2.22 -0.63
C ARG A 102 -0.28 1.74 -1.76
N ALA A 103 -0.39 2.51 -2.84
CA ALA A 103 -1.18 2.14 -4.01
C ALA A 103 -0.64 0.86 -4.66
N LYS A 104 0.69 0.76 -4.84
CA LYS A 104 1.32 -0.47 -5.33
C LYS A 104 0.98 -1.67 -4.44
N ARG A 105 1.19 -1.54 -3.12
CA ARG A 105 0.92 -2.63 -2.17
C ARG A 105 -0.52 -3.13 -2.25
N LYS A 106 -1.51 -2.20 -2.34
CA LYS A 106 -2.92 -2.56 -2.51
C LYS A 106 -3.16 -3.23 -3.86
N ALA A 107 -2.64 -2.65 -4.94
CA ALA A 107 -2.87 -3.14 -6.29
C ALA A 107 -2.26 -4.53 -6.54
N THR A 108 -1.14 -4.87 -5.91
CA THR A 108 -0.51 -6.19 -6.04
C THR A 108 -1.20 -7.29 -5.22
N ARG A 109 -2.20 -6.92 -4.41
CA ARG A 109 -2.95 -7.85 -3.55
C ARG A 109 -4.46 -7.59 -3.70
N PRO A 110 -5.10 -8.08 -4.79
CA PRO A 110 -6.55 -8.02 -4.91
C PRO A 110 -7.23 -8.64 -3.67
N PRO A 111 -8.35 -8.09 -3.18
CA PRO A 111 -9.03 -8.59 -1.97
C PRO A 111 -9.35 -10.08 -2.00
N HIS A 112 -9.85 -10.57 -3.14
CA HIS A 112 -10.25 -11.96 -3.31
C HIS A 112 -9.22 -12.77 -4.12
N ARG A 113 -7.93 -12.44 -4.00
CA ARG A 113 -6.85 -13.04 -4.78
C ARG A 113 -6.83 -14.58 -4.72
N SER A 114 -7.06 -15.17 -3.55
CA SER A 114 -7.10 -16.64 -3.39
C SER A 114 -8.24 -17.26 -4.17
N GLY A 115 -9.41 -16.64 -4.14
CA GLY A 115 -10.57 -17.08 -4.93
C GLY A 115 -10.29 -17.02 -6.43
N TRP A 116 -9.74 -15.91 -6.93
CA TRP A 116 -9.37 -15.77 -8.35
C TRP A 116 -8.31 -16.78 -8.79
N LEU A 117 -7.34 -17.09 -7.95
CA LEU A 117 -6.34 -18.12 -8.26
C LEU A 117 -6.92 -19.53 -8.24
N CYS A 118 -7.93 -19.77 -7.39
CA CYS A 118 -8.66 -21.06 -7.43
C CYS A 118 -9.46 -21.18 -8.73
N ILE A 119 -10.26 -20.17 -9.08
CA ILE A 119 -11.03 -20.15 -10.33
C ILE A 119 -10.11 -20.35 -11.53
N HIS A 120 -9.03 -19.58 -11.64
CA HIS A 120 -8.05 -19.72 -12.72
C HIS A 120 -7.54 -21.16 -12.90
N ARG A 121 -7.34 -21.89 -11.80
CA ARG A 121 -6.83 -23.29 -11.86
C ARG A 121 -7.74 -24.21 -12.67
N PHE A 122 -9.04 -23.89 -12.70
CA PHE A 122 -10.05 -24.71 -13.39
C PHE A 122 -10.49 -24.11 -14.74
N GLU A 123 -10.25 -22.82 -14.97
CA GLU A 123 -10.70 -22.14 -16.20
C GLU A 123 -9.68 -22.21 -17.34
N GLY A 124 -8.38 -22.11 -17.08
CA GLY A 124 -7.38 -22.23 -18.14
C GLY A 124 -6.14 -21.33 -17.96
N ALA A 125 -5.31 -21.30 -18.99
CA ALA A 125 -4.08 -20.50 -18.97
C ALA A 125 -4.37 -18.98 -18.97
N TRP A 126 -3.53 -18.18 -18.29
CA TRP A 126 -3.67 -16.71 -18.31
C TRP A 126 -3.62 -16.12 -19.71
N THR A 127 -3.01 -16.80 -20.64
CA THR A 127 -2.85 -16.39 -22.04
C THR A 127 -3.77 -17.12 -23.02
N ASP A 128 -4.79 -17.82 -22.52
CA ASP A 128 -5.73 -18.57 -23.35
C ASP A 128 -6.43 -17.66 -24.38
N PRO A 129 -6.23 -17.89 -25.70
CA PRO A 129 -6.75 -17.03 -26.75
C PRO A 129 -8.12 -17.51 -27.29
N ASP A 130 -8.70 -18.59 -26.77
CA ASP A 130 -9.80 -19.31 -27.40
C ASP A 130 -11.14 -18.61 -27.20
N ALA A 131 -11.77 -18.22 -28.32
CA ALA A 131 -13.09 -17.63 -28.33
C ALA A 131 -14.15 -18.66 -27.92
N PRO A 132 -15.25 -18.24 -27.27
CA PRO A 132 -15.64 -16.85 -26.94
C PRO A 132 -15.10 -16.33 -25.60
N TYR A 133 -14.34 -17.13 -24.87
CA TYR A 133 -13.79 -16.82 -23.55
C TYR A 133 -12.27 -16.68 -23.63
N TYR A 134 -11.72 -15.72 -22.90
CA TYR A 134 -10.31 -15.35 -23.02
C TYR A 134 -9.62 -15.24 -21.68
N GLY A 135 -8.36 -15.68 -21.67
CA GLY A 135 -7.46 -15.57 -20.51
C GLY A 135 -7.79 -16.53 -19.38
N GLY A 136 -7.02 -16.48 -18.33
CA GLY A 136 -7.09 -17.45 -17.22
C GLY A 136 -8.32 -17.36 -16.33
N LEU A 137 -9.19 -16.38 -16.56
CA LEU A 137 -10.50 -16.28 -15.92
C LEU A 137 -11.64 -16.41 -16.93
N GLN A 138 -11.37 -16.86 -18.14
CA GLN A 138 -12.34 -17.16 -19.18
C GLN A 138 -13.42 -16.09 -19.33
N MET A 139 -12.98 -14.84 -19.58
CA MET A 139 -13.86 -13.69 -19.71
C MET A 139 -14.30 -13.48 -21.16
N ASP A 140 -15.61 -13.49 -21.42
CA ASP A 140 -16.14 -13.10 -22.72
C ASP A 140 -15.92 -11.60 -23.02
N VAL A 141 -16.05 -11.20 -24.29
CA VAL A 141 -15.83 -9.81 -24.72
C VAL A 141 -16.85 -8.84 -24.11
N GLY A 142 -18.08 -9.28 -23.83
CA GLY A 142 -19.11 -8.47 -23.15
C GLY A 142 -18.69 -8.13 -21.72
N PHE A 143 -18.21 -9.13 -20.99
CA PHE A 143 -17.64 -8.95 -19.65
C PHE A 143 -16.43 -8.02 -19.67
N GLN A 144 -15.49 -8.23 -20.60
CA GLN A 144 -14.30 -7.39 -20.77
C GLN A 144 -14.67 -5.95 -21.10
N ARG A 145 -15.68 -5.73 -21.95
CA ARG A 145 -16.18 -4.38 -22.30
C ARG A 145 -16.78 -3.67 -21.09
N THR A 146 -17.49 -4.40 -20.24
CA THR A 146 -18.15 -3.84 -19.06
C THR A 146 -17.15 -3.50 -17.96
N TYR A 147 -16.26 -4.41 -17.61
CA TYR A 147 -15.40 -4.29 -16.43
C TYR A 147 -13.94 -3.98 -16.74
N GLY A 148 -13.50 -4.20 -17.96
CA GLY A 148 -12.13 -4.05 -18.43
C GLY A 148 -11.95 -3.14 -19.63
N ARG A 149 -12.91 -2.26 -19.95
CA ARG A 149 -12.98 -1.46 -21.18
C ARG A 149 -11.65 -0.83 -21.62
N GLU A 150 -10.94 -0.20 -20.67
CA GLU A 150 -9.67 0.46 -20.98
C GLU A 150 -8.56 -0.55 -21.36
N LEU A 151 -8.55 -1.73 -20.74
CA LEU A 151 -7.61 -2.80 -21.08
C LEU A 151 -7.94 -3.39 -22.45
N LEU A 152 -9.23 -3.66 -22.70
CA LEU A 152 -9.71 -4.17 -23.99
C LEU A 152 -9.32 -3.22 -25.13
N GLN A 153 -9.50 -1.91 -24.98
CA GLN A 153 -9.13 -0.92 -25.99
C GLN A 153 -7.61 -0.81 -26.23
N ARG A 154 -6.80 -0.97 -25.19
CA ARG A 154 -5.36 -0.78 -25.29
C ARG A 154 -4.57 -2.03 -25.61
N LYS A 155 -5.07 -3.20 -25.25
CA LYS A 155 -4.35 -4.46 -25.30
C LYS A 155 -5.07 -5.58 -26.08
N GLY A 156 -6.31 -5.33 -26.48
CA GLY A 156 -7.17 -6.41 -27.00
C GLY A 156 -7.75 -7.27 -25.89
N THR A 157 -8.08 -8.51 -26.20
CA THR A 157 -8.75 -9.48 -25.33
C THR A 157 -7.89 -9.90 -24.12
N ALA A 158 -8.55 -10.53 -23.13
CA ALA A 158 -7.99 -10.79 -21.82
C ALA A 158 -6.72 -11.67 -21.82
N ASN A 159 -6.53 -12.50 -22.84
CA ASN A 159 -5.29 -13.28 -23.02
C ASN A 159 -4.02 -12.43 -23.15
N HIS A 160 -4.14 -11.14 -23.51
CA HIS A 160 -3.04 -10.18 -23.55
C HIS A 160 -2.86 -9.39 -22.24
N TRP A 161 -3.71 -9.64 -21.24
CA TRP A 161 -3.64 -8.96 -19.95
C TRP A 161 -2.80 -9.79 -18.98
N THR A 162 -2.08 -9.09 -18.12
CA THR A 162 -1.38 -9.77 -17.03
C THR A 162 -2.37 -10.44 -16.07
N PRO A 163 -1.97 -11.50 -15.34
CA PRO A 163 -2.82 -12.12 -14.32
C PRO A 163 -3.42 -11.12 -13.35
N LEU A 164 -2.65 -10.11 -12.96
CA LEU A 164 -3.09 -9.07 -12.05
C LEU A 164 -4.16 -8.16 -12.67
N GLU A 165 -4.05 -7.84 -13.96
CA GLU A 165 -5.06 -7.07 -14.70
C GLU A 165 -6.36 -7.86 -14.81
N GLN A 166 -6.30 -9.14 -15.13
CA GLN A 166 -7.47 -10.02 -15.18
C GLN A 166 -8.16 -10.11 -13.82
N MET A 167 -7.42 -10.37 -12.75
CA MET A 167 -7.99 -10.39 -11.39
C MET A 167 -8.64 -9.06 -11.02
N TRP A 168 -8.07 -7.92 -11.36
CA TRP A 168 -8.69 -6.63 -11.06
C TRP A 168 -9.94 -6.33 -11.90
N VAL A 169 -10.05 -6.86 -13.09
CA VAL A 169 -11.29 -6.79 -13.88
C VAL A 169 -12.37 -7.66 -13.22
N ALA A 170 -12.04 -8.87 -12.78
CA ALA A 170 -12.94 -9.72 -12.01
C ALA A 170 -13.35 -9.08 -10.66
N GLU A 171 -12.43 -8.42 -9.96
CA GLU A 171 -12.73 -7.63 -8.75
C GLU A 171 -13.76 -6.51 -9.00
N ARG A 172 -13.73 -5.87 -10.17
CA ARG A 172 -14.74 -4.85 -10.51
C ARG A 172 -16.13 -5.49 -10.68
N ALA A 173 -16.22 -6.64 -11.34
CA ALA A 173 -17.46 -7.38 -11.44
C ALA A 173 -17.95 -7.84 -10.06
N HIS A 174 -17.06 -8.37 -9.23
CA HIS A 174 -17.39 -8.76 -7.87
C HIS A 174 -17.98 -7.60 -7.05
N ARG A 175 -17.34 -6.44 -7.08
CA ARG A 175 -17.78 -5.22 -6.37
C ARG A 175 -19.07 -4.62 -6.95
N SER A 176 -19.43 -4.92 -8.18
CA SER A 176 -20.70 -4.46 -8.77
C SER A 176 -21.92 -5.28 -8.31
N GLY A 177 -21.72 -6.21 -7.40
CA GLY A 177 -22.78 -7.09 -6.88
C GLY A 177 -22.85 -8.46 -7.58
N ARG A 178 -22.02 -8.71 -8.62
CA ARG A 178 -22.04 -10.01 -9.31
C ARG A 178 -21.33 -11.11 -8.53
N GLY A 179 -20.49 -10.76 -7.54
CA GLY A 179 -19.75 -11.77 -6.79
C GLY A 179 -18.95 -12.70 -7.69
N TYR A 180 -19.04 -14.00 -7.42
CA TYR A 180 -18.43 -15.07 -8.22
C TYR A 180 -19.40 -15.72 -9.22
N TYR A 181 -20.65 -15.25 -9.32
CA TYR A 181 -21.66 -15.82 -10.21
C TYR A 181 -21.29 -15.89 -11.70
N PRO A 182 -20.40 -15.06 -12.26
CA PRO A 182 -19.90 -15.28 -13.62
C PRO A 182 -19.17 -16.61 -13.82
N TRP A 183 -18.74 -17.27 -12.76
CA TRP A 183 -18.04 -18.57 -12.75
C TRP A 183 -18.77 -19.60 -11.88
N PRO A 184 -20.02 -19.96 -12.16
CA PRO A 184 -20.88 -20.68 -11.21
C PRO A 184 -20.35 -22.07 -10.84
N ASN A 185 -19.80 -22.80 -11.80
CA ASN A 185 -19.28 -24.15 -11.56
C ASN A 185 -17.94 -24.11 -10.80
N THR A 186 -16.99 -23.36 -11.30
CA THR A 186 -15.67 -23.23 -10.68
C THR A 186 -15.71 -22.53 -9.34
N ALA A 187 -16.62 -21.56 -9.15
CA ALA A 187 -16.82 -20.94 -7.84
C ALA A 187 -17.35 -21.93 -6.79
N ARG A 188 -18.23 -22.86 -7.16
CA ARG A 188 -18.66 -23.96 -6.29
C ARG A 188 -17.50 -24.89 -5.95
N TYR A 189 -16.71 -25.32 -6.93
CA TYR A 189 -15.51 -26.15 -6.68
C TYR A 189 -14.52 -25.47 -5.75
N CYS A 190 -14.47 -24.13 -5.79
CA CYS A 190 -13.60 -23.33 -4.91
C CYS A 190 -14.24 -22.99 -3.54
N GLY A 191 -15.49 -23.38 -3.28
CA GLY A 191 -16.21 -23.04 -2.05
C GLY A 191 -16.45 -21.52 -1.88
N LEU A 192 -16.70 -20.81 -2.99
CA LEU A 192 -16.88 -19.35 -3.00
C LEU A 192 -18.36 -18.94 -3.09
N ILE A 193 -19.23 -19.88 -3.47
CA ILE A 193 -20.69 -19.78 -3.50
C ILE A 193 -21.32 -21.12 -3.14
#